data_80f24b875d44b2b5ae88a55069b193ea
#
_entry.id   80f24b875d44b2b5ae88a55069b193ea
#
_cell.length_a   1.000
_cell.length_b   1.000
_cell.length_c   1.000
_cell.angle_alpha   90.00
_cell.angle_beta   90.00
_cell.angle_gamma   90.00
#
_symmetry.space_group_name_H-M   'P 1'
#
loop_
_entity.id
_entity.type
_entity.pdbx_description
1 polymer ?
#
loop_
_entity_poly.entity_id
_entity_poly.type
_entity_poly.pdbx_seq_one_letter_code
_entity_poly.pdbx_strand_id
1 'polypeptide(L)'
;MVADRIKFLREQMQLTQVELSKRLGITRSSVNAWEMGISIPSTQYIVELADIFSVSTDYLLNVDSTATISVRGLTESDVALVYGLVAHLRDKNYEKSD
;
A
#
# COMPACT_ATOMS: atom_id res chain seq x y z
N MET A 1 9.96 -4.38 -7.24
CA MET A 1 10.88 -3.36 -6.69
C MET A 1 10.10 -2.37 -5.85
N VAL A 2 10.72 -1.82 -4.84
CA VAL A 2 10.08 -0.82 -3.95
C VAL A 2 9.58 0.38 -4.74
N ALA A 3 10.39 0.85 -5.69
CA ALA A 3 10.05 2.02 -6.51
C ALA A 3 8.71 1.82 -7.22
N ASP A 4 8.53 0.70 -7.88
CA ASP A 4 7.30 0.40 -8.63
C ASP A 4 6.12 0.25 -7.68
N ARG A 5 6.35 -0.34 -6.51
CA ARG A 5 5.30 -0.58 -5.52
C ARG A 5 4.80 0.74 -4.93
N ILE A 6 5.71 1.68 -4.63
CA ILE A 6 5.34 3.00 -4.13
C ILE A 6 4.46 3.73 -5.15
N LYS A 7 4.89 3.74 -6.40
CA LYS A 7 4.14 4.40 -7.47
C LYS A 7 2.76 3.75 -7.65
N PHE A 8 2.72 2.43 -7.70
CA PHE A 8 1.47 1.69 -7.87
C PHE A 8 0.47 2.01 -6.75
N LEU A 9 0.91 1.93 -5.49
CA LEU A 9 0.04 2.17 -4.34
C LEU A 9 -0.41 3.63 -4.27
N ARG A 10 0.48 4.56 -4.59
CA ARG A 10 0.13 5.99 -4.66
C ARG A 10 -0.99 6.22 -5.68
N GLU A 11 -0.85 5.64 -6.86
CA GLU A 11 -1.83 5.79 -7.93
C GLU A 11 -3.15 5.11 -7.57
N GLN A 12 -3.11 3.97 -6.89
CA GLN A 12 -4.30 3.29 -6.41
C GLN A 12 -5.10 4.16 -5.45
N MET A 13 -4.43 4.97 -4.65
CA MET A 13 -5.07 5.91 -3.73
C MET A 13 -5.40 7.24 -4.39
N GLN A 14 -5.15 7.37 -5.68
CA GLN A 14 -5.42 8.59 -6.44
C GLN A 14 -4.70 9.81 -5.86
N LEU A 15 -3.49 9.59 -5.36
CA LEU A 15 -2.64 10.68 -4.84
C LEU A 15 -1.62 11.08 -5.90
N THR A 16 -1.38 12.40 -6.01
CA THR A 16 -0.27 12.90 -6.80
C THR A 16 1.02 12.78 -5.99
N GLN A 17 2.18 12.90 -6.64
CA GLN A 17 3.46 12.95 -5.93
C GLN A 17 3.48 14.11 -4.94
N VAL A 18 2.92 15.25 -5.32
CA VAL A 18 2.85 16.44 -4.45
C VAL A 18 2.02 16.12 -3.20
N GLU A 19 0.87 15.50 -3.38
CA GLU A 19 -0.01 15.18 -2.25
C GLU A 19 0.66 14.19 -1.30
N LEU A 20 1.31 13.17 -1.83
CA LEU A 20 2.04 12.22 -1.00
C LEU A 20 3.19 12.91 -0.25
N SER A 21 3.94 13.76 -0.95
CA SER A 21 5.06 14.48 -0.32
C SER A 21 4.58 15.35 0.84
N LYS A 22 3.43 15.98 0.69
CA LYS A 22 2.86 16.80 1.78
C LYS A 22 2.48 15.97 2.99
N ARG A 23 1.92 14.78 2.78
CA ARG A 23 1.58 13.89 3.88
C ARG A 23 2.80 13.43 4.66
N LEU A 24 3.93 13.27 3.96
CA LEU A 24 5.18 12.84 4.56
C LEU A 24 6.03 13.99 5.08
N GLY A 25 5.68 15.23 4.74
CA GLY A 25 6.47 16.39 5.13
C GLY A 25 7.81 16.49 4.41
N ILE A 26 7.87 16.03 3.17
CA ILE A 26 9.09 16.03 2.35
C ILE A 26 8.82 16.71 1.01
N THR A 27 9.84 16.80 0.18
CA THR A 27 9.70 17.42 -1.15
C THR A 27 9.15 16.42 -2.17
N ARG A 28 8.48 16.94 -3.20
CA ARG A 28 8.06 16.13 -4.33
C ARG A 28 9.25 15.43 -4.98
N SER A 29 10.40 16.10 -5.04
CA SER A 29 11.61 15.53 -5.62
C SER A 29 12.04 14.25 -4.93
N SER A 30 11.86 14.17 -3.61
CA SER A 30 12.18 12.97 -2.84
C SER A 30 11.27 11.82 -3.24
N VAL A 31 9.96 12.07 -3.35
CA VAL A 31 9.00 11.05 -3.78
C VAL A 31 9.34 10.58 -5.19
N ASN A 32 9.63 11.51 -6.09
CA ASN A 32 9.99 11.17 -7.46
C ASN A 32 11.25 10.32 -7.53
N ALA A 33 12.26 10.67 -6.72
CA ALA A 33 13.52 9.90 -6.67
C ALA A 33 13.26 8.46 -6.24
N TRP A 34 12.36 8.24 -5.27
CA TRP A 34 11.97 6.89 -4.85
C TRP A 34 11.31 6.12 -6.00
N GLU A 35 10.38 6.77 -6.70
CA GLU A 35 9.62 6.13 -7.78
C GLU A 35 10.46 5.86 -9.02
N MET A 36 11.50 6.65 -9.22
CA MET A 36 12.45 6.45 -10.32
C MET A 36 13.56 5.45 -9.97
N GLY A 37 13.60 4.97 -8.72
CA GLY A 37 14.63 4.05 -8.29
C GLY A 37 15.99 4.71 -8.08
N ILE A 38 16.03 6.04 -8.01
CA ILE A 38 17.29 6.80 -7.79
C ILE A 38 17.71 6.69 -6.34
N SER A 39 16.75 6.70 -5.42
CA SER A 39 17.01 6.56 -3.99
C SER A 39 15.98 5.63 -3.36
N ILE A 40 16.27 5.16 -2.15
CA ILE A 40 15.39 4.27 -1.41
C ILE A 40 14.95 5.01 -0.16
N PRO A 41 13.65 4.95 0.21
CA PRO A 41 13.19 5.58 1.43
C PRO A 41 13.90 4.99 2.66
N SER A 42 14.18 5.84 3.66
CA SER A 42 14.69 5.35 4.93
C SER A 42 13.64 4.52 5.63
N THR A 43 14.06 3.77 6.66
CA THR A 43 13.15 2.92 7.44
C THR A 43 11.96 3.73 7.97
N GLN A 44 12.20 4.94 8.44
CA GLN A 44 11.13 5.80 8.94
C GLN A 44 10.05 6.04 7.88
N TYR A 45 10.46 6.37 6.66
CA TYR A 45 9.51 6.64 5.58
C TYR A 45 8.87 5.37 5.06
N ILE A 46 9.56 4.23 5.12
CA ILE A 46 8.95 2.94 4.78
C ILE A 46 7.76 2.67 5.70
N VAL A 47 7.93 2.89 7.01
CA VAL A 47 6.85 2.69 7.99
C VAL A 47 5.70 3.65 7.72
N GLU A 48 6.00 4.93 7.48
CA GLU A 48 4.98 5.94 7.20
C GLU A 48 4.22 5.65 5.90
N LEU A 49 4.93 5.23 4.86
CA LEU A 49 4.31 4.87 3.59
C LEU A 49 3.39 3.66 3.74
N ALA A 50 3.85 2.65 4.45
CA ALA A 50 3.03 1.45 4.70
C ALA A 50 1.74 1.83 5.43
N ASP A 51 1.83 2.76 6.38
CA ASP A 51 0.67 3.24 7.12
C ASP A 51 -0.29 4.02 6.21
N ILE A 52 0.22 4.94 5.40
CA ILE A 52 -0.58 5.72 4.45
C ILE A 52 -1.30 4.79 3.46
N PHE A 53 -0.59 3.80 2.93
CA PHE A 53 -1.12 2.88 1.94
C PHE A 53 -1.93 1.73 2.55
N SER A 54 -1.96 1.62 3.87
CA SER A 54 -2.67 0.54 4.60
C SER A 54 -2.21 -0.85 4.17
N VAL A 55 -0.91 -1.00 4.00
CA VAL A 55 -0.28 -2.28 3.67
C VAL A 55 0.82 -2.59 4.69
N SER A 56 1.32 -3.82 4.69
CA SER A 56 2.46 -4.18 5.53
C SER A 56 3.76 -3.62 4.94
N THR A 57 4.76 -3.42 5.79
CA THR A 57 6.10 -3.02 5.32
C THR A 57 6.70 -4.10 4.44
N ASP A 58 6.44 -5.37 4.72
CA ASP A 58 6.94 -6.48 3.91
C ASP A 58 6.39 -6.44 2.50
N TYR A 59 5.10 -6.14 2.36
CA TYR A 59 4.49 -5.99 1.04
C TYR A 59 5.09 -4.80 0.29
N LEU A 60 5.23 -3.65 0.99
CA LEU A 60 5.81 -2.44 0.41
C LEU A 60 7.24 -2.68 -0.07
N LEU A 61 8.02 -3.43 0.71
CA LEU A 61 9.42 -3.74 0.40
C LEU A 61 9.57 -4.90 -0.59
N ASN A 62 8.46 -5.50 -1.00
CA ASN A 62 8.45 -6.62 -1.92
C ASN A 62 9.15 -7.87 -1.37
N VAL A 63 9.14 -8.00 -0.04
CA VAL A 63 9.67 -9.19 0.64
C VAL A 63 8.67 -10.33 0.58
N ASP A 64 7.39 -9.98 0.62
CA ASP A 64 6.28 -10.93 0.56
C ASP A 64 5.34 -10.49 -0.57
N SER A 65 5.01 -11.41 -1.47
CA SER A 65 4.08 -11.13 -2.57
C SER A 65 2.62 -11.15 -2.12
N THR A 66 2.35 -11.68 -0.91
CA THR A 66 1.01 -11.70 -0.35
C THR A 66 0.64 -10.30 0.12
N ALA A 67 -0.32 -9.68 -0.55
CA ALA A 67 -0.79 -8.36 -0.16
C ALA A 67 -1.62 -8.46 1.11
N THR A 68 -1.37 -7.55 2.05
CA THR A 68 -2.15 -7.43 3.27
C THR A 68 -2.66 -6.00 3.39
N ILE A 69 -3.82 -5.85 4.02
CA ILE A 69 -4.43 -4.54 4.24
C ILE A 69 -4.58 -4.34 5.75
N SER A 70 -4.15 -3.17 6.23
CA SER A 70 -4.32 -2.83 7.64
C SER A 70 -5.78 -2.54 7.94
N VAL A 71 -6.27 -3.13 9.03
CA VAL A 71 -7.62 -2.85 9.53
C VAL A 71 -7.60 -1.91 10.75
N ARG A 72 -6.46 -1.25 10.97
CA ARG A 72 -6.35 -0.30 12.07
C ARG A 72 -7.41 0.79 11.93
N GLY A 73 -8.06 1.12 13.03
CA GLY A 73 -9.09 2.14 13.04
C GLY A 73 -10.47 1.65 12.66
N LEU A 74 -10.61 0.39 12.28
CA LEU A 74 -11.91 -0.21 11.97
C LEU A 74 -12.50 -0.87 13.21
N THR A 75 -13.82 -0.86 13.30
CA THR A 75 -14.53 -1.59 14.37
C THR A 75 -14.56 -3.07 14.05
N GLU A 76 -14.94 -3.89 15.04
CA GLU A 76 -15.11 -5.33 14.81
C GLU A 76 -16.14 -5.61 13.72
N SER A 77 -17.22 -4.82 13.68
CA SER A 77 -18.24 -4.94 12.63
C SER A 77 -17.67 -4.63 11.25
N ASP A 78 -16.85 -3.59 11.17
CA ASP A 78 -16.19 -3.21 9.92
C ASP A 78 -15.24 -4.31 9.43
N VAL A 79 -14.46 -4.88 10.35
CA VAL A 79 -13.53 -5.97 10.03
C VAL A 79 -14.31 -7.19 9.51
N ALA A 80 -15.45 -7.49 10.13
CA ALA A 80 -16.29 -8.60 9.68
C ALA A 80 -16.79 -8.39 8.25
N LEU A 81 -17.16 -7.15 7.89
CA LEU A 81 -17.57 -6.81 6.53
C LEU A 81 -16.45 -7.01 5.53
N VAL A 82 -15.25 -6.52 5.86
CA VAL A 82 -14.07 -6.67 5.00
C VAL A 82 -13.75 -8.16 4.82
N TYR A 83 -13.78 -8.91 5.91
CA TYR A 83 -13.50 -10.35 5.88
C TYR A 83 -14.50 -11.09 5.00
N GLY A 84 -15.79 -10.74 5.14
CA GLY A 84 -16.84 -11.32 4.33
C GLY A 84 -16.67 -11.03 2.85
N LEU A 85 -16.26 -9.80 2.52
CA LEU A 85 -16.01 -9.41 1.13
C LEU A 85 -14.83 -10.21 0.55
N VAL A 86 -13.74 -10.34 1.30
CA VAL A 86 -12.58 -11.11 0.86
C VAL A 86 -12.98 -12.57 0.61
N ALA A 87 -13.72 -13.17 1.54
CA ALA A 87 -14.18 -14.55 1.42
C ALA A 87 -15.06 -14.73 0.20
N HIS A 88 -15.99 -13.79 -0.04
CA HIS A 88 -16.89 -13.82 -1.20
C HIS A 88 -16.10 -13.76 -2.51
N LEU A 89 -15.16 -12.84 -2.61
CA LEU A 89 -14.36 -12.69 -3.82
C LEU A 89 -13.47 -13.90 -4.07
N ARG A 90 -12.94 -14.49 -3.01
CA ARG A 90 -12.11 -15.69 -3.11
C ARG A 90 -12.93 -16.86 -3.66
N ASP A 91 -14.11 -17.09 -3.12
CA ASP A 91 -15.01 -18.17 -3.58
C ASP A 91 -15.42 -17.95 -5.04
N LYS A 92 -15.77 -16.73 -5.39
CA LYS A 92 -16.15 -16.37 -6.76
C LYS A 92 -15.01 -16.67 -7.74
N ASN A 93 -13.77 -16.29 -7.39
CA ASN A 93 -12.62 -16.50 -8.25
C ASN A 93 -12.23 -17.98 -8.32
N TYR A 94 -12.43 -18.72 -7.23
CA TYR A 94 -12.16 -20.15 -7.19
C TYR A 94 -13.07 -20.90 -8.16
N GLU A 95 -14.36 -20.53 -8.22
CA GLU A 95 -15.32 -21.12 -9.15
C GLU A 95 -14.95 -20.84 -10.61
N LYS A 96 -14.36 -19.67 -10.88
CA LYS A 96 -13.95 -19.29 -12.24
C LYS A 96 -12.69 -19.97 -12.71
N SER A 97 -11.88 -20.53 -11.81
CA SER A 97 -10.60 -21.12 -12.19
C SER A 97 -10.73 -22.52 -12.78
N ASP A 98 -11.93 -23.04 -12.87
CA ASP A 98 -12.21 -24.28 -13.59
C ASP A 98 -12.28 -24.05 -15.10
#